data_9246e9c146083f9504b526f97d08fb14
#
_entry.id   9246e9c146083f9504b526f97d08fb14
#
_cell.length_a   1.000
_cell.length_b   1.000
_cell.length_c   1.000
_cell.angle_alpha   90.00
_cell.angle_beta   90.00
_cell.angle_gamma   90.00
#
_symmetry.space_group_name_H-M   'P 1'
#
loop_
_entity.id
_entity.type
_entity.pdbx_description
1 polymer ?
#
loop_
_entity_poly.entity_id
_entity_poly.type
_entity_poly.pdbx_seq_one_letter_code
_entity_poly.pdbx_strand_id
1 'polypeptide(L)'
;LHSKAIAEPIDLPLIVYNIPSRVIVNASPELLGELGQVDNIVAVKQANDEELGPIEGLTVLAGNDNTFLRVLEFGGGGGITVASHIVGDRMREMWDAAQDGDLDRARQIDAEITPVYEATSVTTNPIPLKAALEMLGLCADRLRLPLVSADAEQRAAIKAGLDAAGVAVPS
;
A
#
# COMPACT_ATOMS: atom_id res chain seq x y z
N LEU A 1 10.81 14.20 -19.20
CA LEU A 1 12.29 14.17 -19.32
C LEU A 1 12.95 13.33 -18.22
N HIS A 2 12.72 13.63 -16.92
CA HIS A 2 13.39 12.95 -15.80
C HIS A 2 13.21 11.41 -15.81
N SER A 3 11.96 10.93 -15.82
CA SER A 3 11.67 9.49 -15.80
C SER A 3 12.20 8.76 -17.05
N LYS A 4 12.15 9.39 -18.22
CA LYS A 4 12.73 8.84 -19.45
C LYS A 4 14.25 8.69 -19.35
N ALA A 5 14.94 9.70 -18.81
CA ALA A 5 16.39 9.65 -18.62
C ALA A 5 16.83 8.58 -17.59
N ILE A 6 15.94 8.19 -16.66
CA ILE A 6 16.19 7.06 -15.75
C ILE A 6 15.94 5.73 -16.47
N ALA A 7 14.91 5.65 -17.30
CA ALA A 7 14.49 4.43 -17.99
C ALA A 7 15.50 4.02 -19.09
N GLU A 8 16.01 4.99 -19.84
CA GLU A 8 16.84 4.78 -21.03
C GLU A 8 18.10 3.91 -20.81
N PRO A 9 18.89 4.07 -19.71
CA PRO A 9 20.14 3.32 -19.53
C PRO A 9 19.98 1.94 -18.89
N ILE A 10 18.76 1.47 -18.59
CA ILE A 10 18.53 0.22 -17.87
C ILE A 10 17.46 -0.65 -18.55
N ASP A 11 17.66 -1.96 -18.53
CA ASP A 11 16.73 -2.96 -19.10
C ASP A 11 15.77 -3.55 -18.04
N LEU A 12 15.64 -2.90 -16.86
CA LEU A 12 14.75 -3.36 -15.80
C LEU A 12 13.39 -2.70 -15.93
N PRO A 13 12.29 -3.42 -15.58
CA PRO A 13 10.98 -2.81 -15.48
C PRO A 13 10.94 -1.78 -14.35
N LEU A 14 10.38 -0.61 -14.63
CA LEU A 14 10.24 0.49 -13.70
C LEU A 14 8.80 0.64 -13.24
N ILE A 15 8.63 0.88 -11.95
CA ILE A 15 7.37 1.25 -11.32
C ILE A 15 7.48 2.70 -10.86
N VAL A 16 6.68 3.59 -11.44
CA VAL A 16 6.59 4.98 -10.97
C VAL A 16 5.89 5.02 -9.62
N TYR A 17 6.39 5.81 -8.68
CA TYR A 17 5.69 6.03 -7.40
C TYR A 17 5.14 7.45 -7.33
N ASN A 18 3.81 7.59 -7.46
CA ASN A 18 3.12 8.86 -7.32
C ASN A 18 2.61 9.01 -5.89
N ILE A 19 3.23 9.90 -5.11
CA ILE A 19 2.91 10.17 -3.70
C ILE A 19 3.02 11.68 -3.39
N PRO A 20 2.05 12.50 -3.83
CA PRO A 20 2.12 13.96 -3.67
C PRO A 20 2.15 14.41 -2.22
N SER A 21 1.58 13.64 -1.28
CA SER A 21 1.64 13.93 0.16
C SER A 21 3.06 13.94 0.74
N ARG A 22 4.04 13.34 0.06
CA ARG A 22 5.44 13.27 0.50
C ARG A 22 6.37 14.14 -0.34
N VAL A 23 6.11 14.25 -1.64
CA VAL A 23 7.01 14.94 -2.59
C VAL A 23 6.43 16.24 -3.13
N ILE A 24 5.18 16.59 -2.75
CA ILE A 24 4.46 17.82 -3.13
C ILE A 24 4.06 17.85 -4.63
N VAL A 25 4.80 17.17 -5.48
CA VAL A 25 4.52 17.09 -6.92
C VAL A 25 3.61 15.90 -7.21
N ASN A 26 2.50 16.17 -7.92
CA ASN A 26 1.60 15.15 -8.41
C ASN A 26 1.89 14.84 -9.88
N ALA A 27 1.96 13.57 -10.23
CA ALA A 27 1.92 13.13 -11.62
C ALA A 27 0.46 12.86 -12.00
N SER A 28 -0.12 13.73 -12.84
CA SER A 28 -1.51 13.56 -13.28
C SER A 28 -1.69 12.26 -14.08
N PRO A 29 -2.93 11.73 -14.19
CA PRO A 29 -3.23 10.56 -15.00
C PRO A 29 -2.74 10.67 -16.45
N GLU A 30 -2.82 11.86 -17.05
CA GLU A 30 -2.35 12.13 -18.41
C GLU A 30 -0.81 11.98 -18.50
N LEU A 31 -0.08 12.58 -17.54
CA LEU A 31 1.37 12.46 -17.47
C LEU A 31 1.81 11.01 -17.23
N LEU A 32 1.09 10.28 -16.38
CA LEU A 32 1.35 8.87 -16.14
C LEU A 32 1.08 8.04 -17.42
N GLY A 33 0.02 8.34 -18.18
CA GLY A 33 -0.23 7.72 -19.48
C GLY A 33 0.87 8.01 -20.51
N GLU A 34 1.42 9.24 -20.53
CA GLU A 34 2.61 9.55 -21.35
C GLU A 34 3.85 8.74 -20.93
N LEU A 35 4.01 8.47 -19.64
CA LEU A 35 5.10 7.62 -19.13
C LEU A 35 4.90 6.16 -19.49
N GLY A 36 3.64 5.68 -19.54
CA GLY A 36 3.29 4.34 -19.98
C GLY A 36 3.62 4.05 -21.47
N GLN A 37 4.00 5.07 -22.26
CA GLN A 37 4.50 4.89 -23.62
C GLN A 37 6.01 4.58 -23.67
N VAL A 38 6.69 4.52 -22.51
CA VAL A 38 8.11 4.15 -22.41
C VAL A 38 8.20 2.67 -22.10
N ASP A 39 8.85 1.89 -22.96
CA ASP A 39 8.80 0.42 -22.99
C ASP A 39 9.05 -0.27 -21.64
N ASN A 40 9.95 0.25 -20.83
CA ASN A 40 10.29 -0.34 -19.53
C ASN A 40 9.63 0.36 -18.31
N ILE A 41 8.76 1.34 -18.51
CA ILE A 41 7.89 1.88 -17.44
C ILE A 41 6.57 1.11 -17.50
N VAL A 42 6.40 0.14 -16.61
CA VAL A 42 5.34 -0.88 -16.73
C VAL A 42 4.18 -0.70 -15.74
N ALA A 43 4.39 0.06 -14.66
CA ALA A 43 3.40 0.22 -13.62
C ALA A 43 3.53 1.56 -12.89
N VAL A 44 2.48 1.91 -12.15
CA VAL A 44 2.49 2.99 -11.18
C VAL A 44 2.01 2.47 -9.82
N LYS A 45 2.75 2.77 -8.75
CA LYS A 45 2.26 2.73 -7.38
C LYS A 45 1.56 4.05 -7.10
N GLN A 46 0.21 4.04 -7.13
CA GLN A 46 -0.60 5.25 -6.97
C GLN A 46 -1.01 5.43 -5.51
N ALA A 47 -0.55 6.54 -4.91
CA ALA A 47 -0.90 6.97 -3.56
C ALA A 47 -1.58 8.35 -3.55
N ASN A 48 -2.16 8.77 -4.68
CA ASN A 48 -3.12 9.84 -4.77
C ASN A 48 -4.52 9.22 -4.95
N ASP A 49 -5.28 9.13 -3.86
CA ASP A 49 -6.57 8.45 -3.82
C ASP A 49 -7.66 9.17 -4.64
N GLU A 50 -7.50 10.49 -4.82
CA GLU A 50 -8.43 11.32 -5.61
C GLU A 50 -8.34 11.01 -7.12
N GLU A 51 -7.16 10.64 -7.60
CA GLU A 51 -6.91 10.33 -9.01
C GLU A 51 -6.71 8.82 -9.24
N LEU A 52 -7.22 7.97 -8.33
CA LEU A 52 -7.11 6.53 -8.44
C LEU A 52 -8.08 5.99 -9.50
N GLY A 53 -7.55 5.38 -10.54
CA GLY A 53 -8.29 4.75 -11.64
C GLY A 53 -7.34 4.09 -12.64
N PRO A 54 -7.88 3.48 -13.72
CA PRO A 54 -7.06 2.92 -14.79
C PRO A 54 -6.22 4.00 -15.46
N ILE A 55 -4.98 3.66 -15.81
CA ILE A 55 -4.05 4.53 -16.54
C ILE A 55 -3.56 3.79 -17.78
N GLU A 56 -3.69 4.42 -18.94
CA GLU A 56 -3.29 3.80 -20.21
C GLU A 56 -1.79 3.45 -20.21
N GLY A 57 -1.49 2.24 -20.63
CA GLY A 57 -0.12 1.73 -20.75
C GLY A 57 0.56 1.34 -19.42
N LEU A 58 -0.12 1.51 -18.26
CA LEU A 58 0.45 1.17 -16.96
C LEU A 58 -0.44 0.24 -16.15
N THR A 59 0.17 -0.75 -15.50
CA THR A 59 -0.49 -1.47 -14.41
C THR A 59 -0.58 -0.58 -13.18
N VAL A 60 -1.80 -0.33 -12.68
CA VAL A 60 -2.00 0.45 -11.45
C VAL A 60 -1.89 -0.46 -10.24
N LEU A 61 -1.06 -0.05 -9.28
CA LEU A 61 -0.87 -0.69 -7.99
C LEU A 61 -1.30 0.27 -6.88
N ALA A 62 -2.03 -0.23 -5.88
CA ALA A 62 -2.39 0.57 -4.71
C ALA A 62 -1.12 1.01 -3.94
N GLY A 63 -1.00 2.29 -3.66
CA GLY A 63 0.04 2.87 -2.83
C GLY A 63 -0.34 2.98 -1.36
N ASN A 64 -1.66 2.97 -1.07
CA ASN A 64 -2.26 3.01 0.26
C ASN A 64 -3.09 1.75 0.52
N ASP A 65 -3.15 1.30 1.77
CA ASP A 65 -3.84 0.06 2.16
C ASP A 65 -5.35 0.13 1.88
N ASN A 66 -5.99 1.23 2.25
CA ASN A 66 -7.42 1.49 2.07
C ASN A 66 -7.89 1.57 0.61
N THR A 67 -6.97 1.63 -0.34
CA THR A 67 -7.30 1.66 -1.76
C THR A 67 -7.05 0.34 -2.48
N PHE A 68 -6.57 -0.68 -1.75
CA PHE A 68 -6.21 -1.96 -2.35
C PHE A 68 -7.41 -2.64 -3.04
N LEU A 69 -8.55 -2.77 -2.34
CA LEU A 69 -9.76 -3.33 -2.92
C LEU A 69 -10.22 -2.54 -4.16
N ARG A 70 -10.24 -1.20 -4.06
CA ARG A 70 -10.65 -0.35 -5.19
C ARG A 70 -9.77 -0.55 -6.43
N VAL A 71 -8.45 -0.76 -6.24
CA VAL A 71 -7.55 -1.10 -7.35
C VAL A 71 -7.92 -2.44 -7.98
N LEU A 72 -8.28 -3.45 -7.19
CA LEU A 72 -8.72 -4.75 -7.70
C LEU A 72 -10.06 -4.64 -8.46
N GLU A 73 -11.00 -3.83 -7.99
CA GLU A 73 -12.33 -3.65 -8.59
C GLU A 73 -12.28 -3.09 -10.01
N PHE A 74 -11.30 -2.25 -10.34
CA PHE A 74 -11.13 -1.77 -11.72
C PHE A 74 -10.09 -2.56 -12.54
N GLY A 75 -9.60 -3.70 -12.03
CA GLY A 75 -8.69 -4.58 -12.75
C GLY A 75 -7.21 -4.16 -12.66
N GLY A 76 -6.82 -3.43 -11.64
CA GLY A 76 -5.42 -3.14 -11.36
C GLY A 76 -4.63 -4.37 -10.88
N GLY A 77 -3.31 -4.26 -10.81
CA GLY A 77 -2.42 -5.40 -10.57
C GLY A 77 -2.28 -5.83 -9.10
N GLY A 78 -2.80 -5.04 -8.15
CA GLY A 78 -2.64 -5.30 -6.71
C GLY A 78 -2.11 -4.08 -5.96
N GLY A 79 -1.14 -4.24 -5.06
CA GLY A 79 -0.62 -3.11 -4.29
C GLY A 79 0.79 -3.32 -3.72
N ILE A 80 1.40 -2.21 -3.34
CA ILE A 80 2.64 -2.17 -2.57
C ILE A 80 2.29 -1.46 -1.26
N THR A 81 1.82 -2.21 -0.29
CA THR A 81 1.05 -1.76 0.86
C THR A 81 1.79 -1.99 2.18
N VAL A 82 1.34 -1.33 3.25
CA VAL A 82 1.94 -1.42 4.59
C VAL A 82 1.33 -2.59 5.37
N ALA A 83 0.00 -2.71 5.36
CA ALA A 83 -0.72 -3.75 6.10
C ALA A 83 -0.38 -5.18 5.63
N SER A 84 0.15 -5.33 4.40
CA SER A 84 0.61 -6.61 3.87
C SER A 84 1.71 -7.29 4.70
N HIS A 85 2.44 -6.54 5.53
CA HIS A 85 3.40 -7.11 6.47
C HIS A 85 2.75 -7.83 7.66
N ILE A 86 1.46 -7.60 7.89
CA ILE A 86 0.69 -8.12 9.03
C ILE A 86 -0.39 -9.10 8.55
N VAL A 87 -1.15 -8.69 7.53
CA VAL A 87 -2.30 -9.43 6.97
C VAL A 87 -2.10 -9.80 5.51
N GLY A 88 -0.87 -10.03 5.09
CA GLY A 88 -0.50 -10.32 3.70
C GLY A 88 -1.24 -11.51 3.10
N ASP A 89 -1.42 -12.60 3.87
CA ASP A 89 -2.16 -13.77 3.41
C ASP A 89 -3.63 -13.45 3.12
N ARG A 90 -4.26 -12.59 3.95
CA ARG A 90 -5.64 -12.13 3.72
C ARG A 90 -5.73 -11.19 2.50
N MET A 91 -4.75 -10.31 2.32
CA MET A 91 -4.67 -9.46 1.14
C MET A 91 -4.43 -10.29 -0.13
N ARG A 92 -3.68 -11.38 -0.04
CA ARG A 92 -3.52 -12.33 -1.15
C ARG A 92 -4.83 -13.06 -1.46
N GLU A 93 -5.55 -13.55 -0.45
CA GLU A 93 -6.88 -14.15 -0.62
C GLU A 93 -7.87 -13.15 -1.27
N MET A 94 -7.84 -11.88 -0.87
CA MET A 94 -8.64 -10.83 -1.49
C MET A 94 -8.29 -10.64 -2.97
N TRP A 95 -7.01 -10.63 -3.30
CA TRP A 95 -6.53 -10.53 -4.68
C TRP A 95 -6.99 -11.74 -5.50
N ASP A 96 -6.83 -12.97 -4.98
CA ASP A 96 -7.25 -14.21 -5.64
C ASP A 96 -8.77 -14.18 -5.90
N ALA A 97 -9.58 -13.80 -4.91
CA ALA A 97 -11.04 -13.66 -5.06
C ALA A 97 -11.42 -12.66 -6.17
N ALA A 98 -10.73 -11.51 -6.21
CA ALA A 98 -10.98 -10.52 -7.27
C ALA A 98 -10.58 -11.03 -8.66
N GLN A 99 -9.48 -11.78 -8.78
CA GLN A 99 -9.09 -12.40 -10.07
C GLN A 99 -10.12 -13.45 -10.56
N ASP A 100 -10.73 -14.17 -9.62
CA ASP A 100 -11.80 -15.15 -9.90
C ASP A 100 -13.16 -14.47 -10.16
N GLY A 101 -13.26 -13.14 -10.04
CA GLY A 101 -14.49 -12.37 -10.23
C GLY A 101 -15.42 -12.35 -9.01
N ASP A 102 -15.02 -12.93 -7.88
CA ASP A 102 -15.77 -12.93 -6.61
C ASP A 102 -15.48 -11.64 -5.80
N LEU A 103 -15.99 -10.52 -6.31
CA LEU A 103 -15.84 -9.22 -5.66
C LEU A 103 -16.55 -9.14 -4.31
N ASP A 104 -17.60 -9.93 -4.09
CA ASP A 104 -18.30 -9.95 -2.81
C ASP A 104 -17.40 -10.58 -1.72
N ARG A 105 -16.70 -11.65 -2.03
CA ARG A 105 -15.69 -12.23 -1.16
C ARG A 105 -14.53 -11.25 -0.92
N ALA A 106 -14.04 -10.58 -1.95
CA ALA A 106 -12.99 -9.57 -1.82
C ALA A 106 -13.41 -8.44 -0.86
N ARG A 107 -14.62 -7.91 -0.99
CA ARG A 107 -15.19 -6.88 -0.08
C ARG A 107 -15.34 -7.36 1.35
N GLN A 108 -15.75 -8.62 1.55
CA GLN A 108 -15.84 -9.20 2.88
C GLN A 108 -14.47 -9.25 3.55
N ILE A 109 -13.44 -9.71 2.83
CA ILE A 109 -12.07 -9.76 3.36
C ILE A 109 -11.55 -8.35 3.69
N ASP A 110 -11.77 -7.39 2.80
CA ASP A 110 -11.38 -5.98 3.02
C ASP A 110 -11.97 -5.43 4.32
N ALA A 111 -13.28 -5.66 4.55
CA ALA A 111 -13.95 -5.24 5.77
C ALA A 111 -13.36 -5.91 7.03
N GLU A 112 -12.98 -7.20 6.95
CA GLU A 112 -12.37 -7.94 8.07
C GLU A 112 -10.99 -7.39 8.45
N ILE A 113 -10.19 -6.91 7.47
CA ILE A 113 -8.81 -6.44 7.70
C ILE A 113 -8.66 -4.92 7.77
N THR A 114 -9.73 -4.16 7.48
CA THR A 114 -9.74 -2.68 7.59
C THR A 114 -9.21 -2.17 8.94
N PRO A 115 -9.49 -2.80 10.11
CA PRO A 115 -8.91 -2.35 11.39
C PRO A 115 -7.37 -2.35 11.41
N VAL A 116 -6.70 -3.18 10.61
CA VAL A 116 -5.23 -3.15 10.47
C VAL A 116 -4.80 -1.93 9.65
N TYR A 117 -5.57 -1.52 8.64
CA TYR A 117 -5.27 -0.30 7.87
C TYR A 117 -5.33 0.93 8.77
N GLU A 118 -6.35 1.02 9.62
CA GLU A 118 -6.49 2.08 10.61
C GLU A 118 -5.34 2.06 11.63
N ALA A 119 -5.00 0.88 12.16
CA ALA A 119 -3.90 0.69 13.11
C ALA A 119 -2.54 1.13 12.53
N THR A 120 -2.28 0.84 11.26
CA THR A 120 -1.03 1.23 10.59
C THR A 120 -1.02 2.68 10.11
N SER A 121 -2.11 3.41 10.30
CA SER A 121 -2.30 4.82 9.90
C SER A 121 -2.43 5.80 11.07
N VAL A 122 -2.31 5.36 12.32
CA VAL A 122 -2.47 6.22 13.53
C VAL A 122 -1.43 7.33 13.62
N THR A 123 -0.29 7.17 12.96
CA THR A 123 0.73 8.20 12.78
C THR A 123 1.56 7.90 11.52
N THR A 124 2.59 8.70 11.26
CA THR A 124 3.38 8.56 10.02
C THR A 124 4.07 7.19 9.94
N ASN A 125 3.94 6.52 8.77
CA ASN A 125 4.70 5.31 8.46
C ASN A 125 6.22 5.61 8.43
N PRO A 126 7.09 4.74 8.99
CA PRO A 126 6.84 3.37 9.42
C PRO A 126 6.61 3.19 10.95
N ILE A 127 6.30 4.23 11.70
CA ILE A 127 6.16 4.16 13.17
C ILE A 127 5.12 3.12 13.59
N PRO A 128 3.84 3.16 13.11
CA PRO A 128 2.83 2.20 13.53
C PRO A 128 3.15 0.77 13.09
N LEU A 129 3.65 0.61 11.86
CA LEU A 129 4.02 -0.70 11.34
C LEU A 129 5.12 -1.34 12.21
N LYS A 130 6.17 -0.59 12.56
CA LYS A 130 7.27 -1.12 13.37
C LYS A 130 6.81 -1.50 14.77
N ALA A 131 5.93 -0.70 15.38
CA ALA A 131 5.32 -1.02 16.67
C ALA A 131 4.44 -2.28 16.59
N ALA A 132 3.62 -2.43 15.55
CA ALA A 132 2.81 -3.62 15.32
C ALA A 132 3.69 -4.89 15.16
N LEU A 133 4.74 -4.80 14.33
CA LEU A 133 5.65 -5.92 14.10
C LEU A 133 6.44 -6.30 15.36
N GLU A 134 6.77 -5.33 16.22
CA GLU A 134 7.38 -5.61 17.53
C GLU A 134 6.40 -6.34 18.46
N MET A 135 5.14 -5.88 18.54
CA MET A 135 4.10 -6.57 19.30
C MET A 135 3.90 -8.02 18.84
N LEU A 136 4.09 -8.27 17.54
CA LEU A 136 4.00 -9.62 16.95
C LEU A 136 5.30 -10.44 17.13
N GLY A 137 6.35 -9.87 17.73
CA GLY A 137 7.63 -10.56 17.94
C GLY A 137 8.47 -10.71 16.67
N LEU A 138 8.15 -10.00 15.60
CA LEU A 138 8.81 -10.16 14.29
C LEU A 138 10.04 -9.27 14.12
N CYS A 139 10.07 -8.11 14.76
CA CYS A 139 11.25 -7.23 14.74
C CYS A 139 11.21 -6.23 15.91
N ALA A 140 12.32 -5.52 16.15
CA ALA A 140 12.33 -4.38 17.08
C ALA A 140 11.74 -3.12 16.42
N ASP A 141 11.10 -2.25 17.22
CA ASP A 141 10.49 -0.99 16.76
C ASP A 141 11.50 0.16 16.55
N ARG A 142 12.78 -0.17 16.36
CA ARG A 142 13.85 0.82 16.20
C ARG A 142 13.69 1.60 14.90
N LEU A 143 13.76 2.92 15.03
CA LEU A 143 13.64 3.88 13.94
C LEU A 143 14.90 4.73 13.86
N ARG A 144 15.20 5.25 12.66
CA ARG A 144 16.23 6.29 12.48
C ARG A 144 15.65 7.66 12.79
N LEU A 145 16.41 8.49 13.46
CA LEU A 145 16.02 9.90 13.70
C LEU A 145 15.77 10.62 12.35
N PRO A 146 14.78 11.53 12.29
CA PRO A 146 14.05 12.13 13.42
C PRO A 146 12.83 11.31 13.90
N LEU A 147 12.55 10.14 13.33
CA LEU A 147 11.43 9.30 13.75
C LEU A 147 11.73 8.66 15.12
N VAL A 148 10.69 8.58 15.97
CA VAL A 148 10.73 7.97 17.29
C VAL A 148 9.71 6.85 17.39
N SER A 149 9.87 5.93 18.35
CA SER A 149 8.91 4.85 18.59
C SER A 149 7.51 5.39 18.93
N ALA A 150 6.49 4.61 18.61
CA ALA A 150 5.11 4.91 18.95
C ALA A 150 4.94 5.12 20.46
N ASP A 151 4.21 6.17 20.86
CA ASP A 151 3.87 6.43 22.25
C ASP A 151 2.82 5.45 22.79
N ALA A 152 2.46 5.57 24.07
CA ALA A 152 1.56 4.65 24.73
C ALA A 152 0.12 4.68 24.13
N GLU A 153 -0.36 5.85 23.72
CA GLU A 153 -1.68 6.02 23.10
C GLU A 153 -1.71 5.39 21.70
N GLN A 154 -0.71 5.68 20.89
CA GLN A 154 -0.54 5.09 19.57
C GLN A 154 -0.42 3.57 19.65
N ARG A 155 0.38 3.05 20.58
CA ARG A 155 0.52 1.60 20.80
C ARG A 155 -0.80 0.94 21.22
N ALA A 156 -1.58 1.60 22.07
CA ALA A 156 -2.90 1.10 22.46
C ALA A 156 -3.87 1.04 21.26
N ALA A 157 -3.87 2.07 20.42
CA ALA A 157 -4.69 2.11 19.20
C ALA A 157 -4.26 1.02 18.20
N ILE A 158 -2.94 0.85 18.00
CA ILE A 158 -2.40 -0.21 17.14
C ILE A 158 -2.86 -1.59 17.63
N LYS A 159 -2.68 -1.86 18.93
CA LYS A 159 -3.11 -3.14 19.51
C LYS A 159 -4.60 -3.39 19.33
N ALA A 160 -5.43 -2.38 19.57
CA ALA A 160 -6.89 -2.49 19.41
C ALA A 160 -7.26 -2.86 17.95
N GLY A 161 -6.61 -2.27 16.96
CA GLY A 161 -6.84 -2.61 15.55
C GLY A 161 -6.37 -4.02 15.18
N LEU A 162 -5.23 -4.48 15.72
CA LEU A 162 -4.78 -5.87 15.55
C LEU A 162 -5.80 -6.85 16.16
N ASP A 163 -6.24 -6.60 17.39
CA ASP A 163 -7.24 -7.43 18.09
C ASP A 163 -8.57 -7.47 17.31
N ALA A 164 -9.05 -6.32 16.80
CA ALA A 164 -10.29 -6.22 16.03
C ALA A 164 -10.25 -7.01 14.72
N ALA A 165 -9.08 -7.11 14.09
CA ALA A 165 -8.87 -7.92 12.88
C ALA A 165 -8.55 -9.39 13.20
N GLY A 166 -8.55 -9.82 14.47
CA GLY A 166 -8.23 -11.17 14.88
C GLY A 166 -6.76 -11.54 14.75
N VAL A 167 -5.87 -10.56 14.68
CA VAL A 167 -4.41 -10.77 14.63
C VAL A 167 -3.90 -11.04 16.05
N ALA A 168 -3.50 -12.27 16.32
CA ALA A 168 -3.04 -12.68 17.65
C ALA A 168 -1.68 -12.06 17.99
N VAL A 169 -1.66 -11.24 19.04
CA VAL A 169 -0.42 -10.69 19.61
C VAL A 169 0.07 -11.68 20.67
N PRO A 170 1.30 -12.22 20.56
CA PRO A 170 1.87 -13.12 21.57
C PRO A 170 1.90 -12.47 22.96
N SER A 171 1.61 -13.24 24.00
CA SER A 171 1.63 -12.82 25.40
C SER A 171 3.05 -12.66 25.96
#